data_17b30409f4495c0bebb78ea82a1ace0f
#
_entry.id   17b30409f4495c0bebb78ea82a1ace0f
#
_cell.length_a   1.000
_cell.length_b   1.000
_cell.length_c   1.000
_cell.angle_alpha   90.00
_cell.angle_beta   90.00
_cell.angle_gamma   90.00
#
_symmetry.space_group_name_H-M   'P 1'
#
loop_
_entity.id
_entity.type
_entity.pdbx_description
1 polymer ?
#
loop_
_entity_poly.entity_id
_entity_poly.type
_entity_poly.pdbx_seq_one_letter_code
_entity_poly.pdbx_strand_id
1 'polypeptide(L)'
;MLSGKNMGNRMSVKNLGWRSKKCNKSVLSFLIVVLCPLLLEAASATRDSAVISSILNYRDSHGVPVVSVSINGRGYSFLFDTGAGMTCISDKVVSEVGLSLRLTSNYIVGMDGNVSYATIPSLVFGSVKADSLEAIVLPGNNLSLRTLGIDGIIGTNVLTNFVVTFDAKTKTITLGEAVIEEEENWIPMKLWDGLPLLTLKLRGKEELYDVPGVFDSGSSMGAFGLPSVKGFEEWTAAGLIDSVEEGQGTTTLMLGGRVGMDKLYQGKLQECHIGSGVFSGIPVYTGGIDYLLLCFKITDLGKLTLDYPNKRFSFTAYEDATVWEGDRRPVTTAAINGELKITAVWGKEALEKLAPGYTVIAFDGKPTNKIPIGIPNIDLFIGMIKAKTVTVRDAEGKEQVLPATLFLTE
;
A
#
# COMPACT_ATOMS: atom_id res chain seq x y z
N MET A 1 -32.38 14.61 45.93
CA MET A 1 -31.94 15.55 44.87
C MET A 1 -30.44 15.51 44.80
N LEU A 2 -29.88 14.71 43.92
CA LEU A 2 -28.46 14.68 43.59
C LEU A 2 -28.36 14.50 42.07
N SER A 3 -27.94 15.57 41.38
CA SER A 3 -27.81 15.64 39.95
C SER A 3 -26.58 14.86 39.49
N GLY A 4 -26.80 13.79 38.73
CA GLY A 4 -25.75 13.05 38.06
C GLY A 4 -25.21 13.84 36.87
N LYS A 5 -23.96 14.28 36.94
CA LYS A 5 -23.19 14.73 35.78
C LYS A 5 -22.60 13.50 35.12
N ASN A 6 -23.20 13.05 34.05
CA ASN A 6 -22.62 12.11 33.11
C ASN A 6 -21.51 12.84 32.31
N MET A 7 -20.26 12.70 32.73
CA MET A 7 -19.11 13.02 31.91
C MET A 7 -18.81 11.82 31.02
N GLY A 8 -19.34 11.85 29.81
CA GLY A 8 -18.92 10.95 28.76
C GLY A 8 -17.45 11.26 28.38
N ASN A 9 -16.54 10.47 28.94
CA ASN A 9 -15.15 10.43 28.50
C ASN A 9 -15.12 9.83 27.10
N ARG A 10 -15.16 10.65 26.07
CA ARG A 10 -14.80 10.23 24.71
C ARG A 10 -13.33 9.84 24.74
N MET A 11 -13.02 8.55 24.78
CA MET A 11 -11.69 8.04 24.54
C MET A 11 -11.30 8.42 23.10
N SER A 12 -10.42 9.41 22.98
CA SER A 12 -9.83 9.76 21.71
C SER A 12 -8.75 8.72 21.36
N VAL A 13 -8.47 8.51 20.08
CA VAL A 13 -7.39 7.66 19.56
C VAL A 13 -6.03 7.93 20.23
N LYS A 14 -5.84 9.12 20.81
CA LYS A 14 -4.69 9.47 21.65
C LYS A 14 -4.48 8.56 22.86
N ASN A 15 -5.53 7.92 23.36
CA ASN A 15 -5.46 7.03 24.53
C ASN A 15 -5.17 5.57 24.16
N LEU A 16 -5.24 5.22 22.86
CA LEU A 16 -4.94 3.88 22.33
C LEU A 16 -3.46 3.75 21.89
N GLY A 17 -2.55 4.55 22.42
CA GLY A 17 -1.12 4.50 22.08
C GLY A 17 -0.75 5.20 20.79
N TRP A 18 -1.71 5.70 20.03
CA TRP A 18 -1.46 6.57 18.89
C TRP A 18 -1.09 7.99 19.37
N ARG A 19 0.13 8.12 19.87
CA ARG A 19 0.76 9.43 19.91
C ARG A 19 1.40 9.63 18.54
N SER A 20 0.85 10.55 17.74
CA SER A 20 1.66 11.17 16.71
C SER A 20 2.92 11.65 17.44
N LYS A 21 4.07 11.05 17.21
CA LYS A 21 5.33 11.67 17.58
C LYS A 21 5.25 13.04 16.92
N LYS A 22 5.19 14.09 17.72
CA LYS A 22 5.43 15.44 17.22
C LYS A 22 6.75 15.32 16.50
N CYS A 23 6.71 15.35 15.18
CA CYS A 23 7.89 15.50 14.37
C CYS A 23 8.60 16.73 14.92
N ASN A 24 9.79 16.53 15.45
CA ASN A 24 10.57 17.60 16.02
C ASN A 24 10.69 18.65 14.93
N LYS A 25 10.12 19.84 15.17
CA LYS A 25 10.18 20.99 14.27
C LYS A 25 11.60 21.57 14.26
N SER A 26 12.55 20.81 13.79
CA SER A 26 13.94 21.26 13.62
C SER A 26 14.48 20.83 12.24
N VAL A 27 13.63 20.88 11.22
CA VAL A 27 14.09 21.08 9.85
C VAL A 27 13.41 22.36 9.39
N LEU A 28 14.11 23.46 9.62
CA LEU A 28 13.75 24.78 9.16
C LEU A 28 13.90 24.76 7.62
N SER A 29 12.79 24.53 6.95
CA SER A 29 12.70 24.76 5.51
C SER A 29 12.84 26.24 5.26
N PHE A 30 13.98 26.67 4.80
CA PHE A 30 14.17 28.01 4.23
C PHE A 30 13.34 28.10 2.95
N LEU A 31 12.10 28.55 3.09
CA LEU A 31 11.29 29.03 1.99
C LEU A 31 11.76 30.43 1.65
N ILE A 32 12.60 30.56 0.63
CA ILE A 32 12.88 31.87 0.03
C ILE A 32 11.65 32.23 -0.80
N VAL A 33 10.76 33.03 -0.19
CA VAL A 33 9.68 33.69 -0.91
C VAL A 33 10.30 34.87 -1.67
N VAL A 34 10.53 34.70 -2.96
CA VAL A 34 10.77 35.82 -3.86
C VAL A 34 9.40 36.40 -4.23
N LEU A 35 9.02 37.48 -3.57
CA LEU A 35 7.88 38.29 -3.99
C LEU A 35 8.24 38.98 -5.32
N CYS A 36 7.62 38.52 -6.40
CA CYS A 36 7.54 39.27 -7.62
C CYS A 36 6.08 39.74 -7.81
N PRO A 37 5.75 41.04 -7.72
CA PRO A 37 4.42 41.50 -8.03
C PRO A 37 4.27 41.65 -9.54
N LEU A 38 3.68 40.67 -10.22
CA LEU A 38 3.23 40.81 -11.59
C LEU A 38 1.72 40.74 -11.65
N LEU A 39 1.17 41.84 -12.12
CA LEU A 39 -0.19 42.17 -12.47
C LEU A 39 -1.00 40.97 -12.99
N LEU A 40 -2.04 40.63 -12.22
CA LEU A 40 -3.05 39.66 -12.63
C LEU A 40 -4.08 40.39 -13.48
N GLU A 41 -3.91 40.41 -14.79
CA GLU A 41 -5.04 40.66 -15.70
C GLU A 41 -5.92 39.40 -15.69
N ALA A 42 -7.09 39.51 -15.09
CA ALA A 42 -8.12 38.49 -15.12
C ALA A 42 -8.70 38.41 -16.54
N ALA A 43 -8.09 37.58 -17.38
CA ALA A 43 -8.73 37.09 -18.59
C ALA A 43 -9.78 36.04 -18.15
N SER A 44 -11.05 36.45 -18.06
CA SER A 44 -12.19 35.53 -18.01
C SER A 44 -12.28 34.77 -19.33
N ALA A 45 -11.49 33.73 -19.46
CA ALA A 45 -11.69 32.71 -20.48
C ALA A 45 -12.82 31.82 -19.96
N THR A 46 -13.97 31.87 -20.55
CA THR A 46 -14.99 30.82 -20.44
C THR A 46 -14.37 29.54 -20.96
N ARG A 47 -13.85 28.72 -20.01
CA ARG A 47 -13.46 27.35 -20.30
C ARG A 47 -14.73 26.55 -20.54
N ASP A 48 -15.04 26.29 -21.79
CA ASP A 48 -15.73 25.08 -22.21
C ASP A 48 -14.79 23.91 -21.94
N SER A 49 -14.61 23.58 -20.67
CA SER A 49 -13.76 22.47 -20.26
C SER A 49 -14.56 21.20 -20.48
N ALA A 50 -14.29 20.52 -21.57
CA ALA A 50 -14.59 19.10 -21.65
C ALA A 50 -13.96 18.46 -20.42
N VAL A 51 -14.80 17.89 -19.53
CA VAL A 51 -14.33 17.17 -18.33
C VAL A 51 -13.40 16.06 -18.82
N ILE A 52 -12.11 16.23 -18.60
CA ILE A 52 -11.13 15.20 -18.97
C ILE A 52 -11.38 14.04 -18.02
N SER A 53 -11.98 12.98 -18.53
CA SER A 53 -12.11 11.71 -17.84
C SER A 53 -11.25 10.69 -18.56
N SER A 54 -10.36 10.02 -17.83
CA SER A 54 -9.52 8.96 -18.34
C SER A 54 -9.81 7.67 -17.62
N ILE A 55 -10.07 6.60 -18.35
CA ILE A 55 -10.24 5.25 -17.81
C ILE A 55 -8.97 4.47 -18.12
N LEU A 56 -8.29 4.03 -17.07
CA LEU A 56 -7.10 3.19 -17.14
C LEU A 56 -7.49 1.77 -16.78
N ASN A 57 -7.24 0.82 -17.68
CA ASN A 57 -7.25 -0.59 -17.29
C ASN A 57 -5.95 -0.89 -16.56
N TYR A 58 -6.03 -1.52 -15.39
CA TYR A 58 -4.85 -1.97 -14.68
C TYR A 58 -4.68 -3.48 -14.73
N ARG A 59 -3.42 -3.91 -14.74
CA ARG A 59 -3.03 -5.29 -14.49
C ARG A 59 -2.79 -5.43 -12.99
N ASP A 60 -3.42 -6.41 -12.37
CA ASP A 60 -3.07 -6.81 -11.02
C ASP A 60 -1.66 -7.45 -11.04
N SER A 61 -0.74 -6.87 -10.30
CA SER A 61 0.59 -7.41 -10.07
C SER A 61 0.80 -7.61 -8.59
N HIS A 62 0.55 -8.83 -8.12
CA HIS A 62 0.73 -9.18 -6.71
C HIS A 62 -0.16 -8.39 -5.74
N GLY A 63 -1.39 -8.11 -6.13
CA GLY A 63 -2.37 -7.39 -5.33
C GLY A 63 -2.20 -5.86 -5.38
N VAL A 64 -1.48 -5.32 -6.38
CA VAL A 64 -1.35 -3.87 -6.62
C VAL A 64 -1.60 -3.51 -8.09
N PRO A 65 -2.12 -2.30 -8.40
CA PRO A 65 -2.52 -1.92 -9.75
C PRO A 65 -1.35 -1.39 -10.58
N VAL A 66 -1.05 -2.05 -11.68
CA VAL A 66 -0.04 -1.62 -12.66
C VAL A 66 -0.72 -1.14 -13.93
N VAL A 67 -0.40 0.06 -14.35
CA VAL A 67 -0.94 0.72 -15.54
C VAL A 67 0.12 0.93 -16.61
N SER A 68 -0.33 1.07 -17.86
CA SER A 68 0.54 1.43 -18.96
C SER A 68 0.68 2.95 -19.05
N VAL A 69 1.92 3.42 -19.20
CA VAL A 69 2.25 4.83 -19.40
C VAL A 69 3.13 5.01 -20.62
N SER A 70 3.21 6.24 -21.12
CA SER A 70 4.13 6.60 -22.22
C SER A 70 5.00 7.79 -21.79
N ILE A 71 6.31 7.69 -22.06
CA ILE A 71 7.28 8.79 -21.93
C ILE A 71 7.96 8.96 -23.27
N ASN A 72 7.85 10.14 -23.88
CA ASN A 72 8.38 10.43 -25.20
C ASN A 72 7.96 9.41 -26.28
N GLY A 73 6.71 8.92 -26.22
CA GLY A 73 6.15 7.95 -27.15
C GLY A 73 6.56 6.48 -26.90
N ARG A 74 7.39 6.20 -25.88
CA ARG A 74 7.74 4.84 -25.47
C ARG A 74 6.84 4.36 -24.34
N GLY A 75 6.35 3.12 -24.45
CA GLY A 75 5.50 2.49 -23.43
C GLY A 75 6.28 1.88 -22.27
N TYR A 76 5.78 2.06 -21.07
CA TYR A 76 6.32 1.52 -19.81
C TYR A 76 5.19 1.02 -18.91
N SER A 77 5.53 0.19 -17.92
CA SER A 77 4.61 -0.31 -16.91
C SER A 77 4.88 0.39 -15.57
N PHE A 78 3.90 1.09 -15.04
CA PHE A 78 4.05 1.81 -13.77
C PHE A 78 3.03 1.34 -12.72
N LEU A 79 3.48 1.24 -11.48
CA LEU A 79 2.59 1.09 -10.33
C LEU A 79 1.79 2.38 -10.15
N PHE A 80 0.49 2.27 -9.94
CA PHE A 80 -0.35 3.39 -9.58
C PHE A 80 -0.45 3.44 -8.04
N ASP A 81 0.25 4.40 -7.41
CA ASP A 81 0.59 4.33 -5.99
C ASP A 81 0.19 5.60 -5.23
N THR A 82 -0.91 5.52 -4.48
CA THR A 82 -1.38 6.61 -3.60
C THR A 82 -0.58 6.72 -2.29
N GLY A 83 0.26 5.73 -1.98
CA GLY A 83 1.18 5.73 -0.84
C GLY A 83 2.56 6.32 -1.15
N ALA A 84 2.85 6.61 -2.43
CA ALA A 84 4.08 7.26 -2.85
C ALA A 84 3.89 8.78 -2.96
N GLY A 85 4.61 9.57 -2.16
CA GLY A 85 4.58 11.03 -2.23
C GLY A 85 5.12 11.60 -3.55
N MET A 86 5.99 10.86 -4.24
CA MET A 86 6.61 11.26 -5.51
C MET A 86 6.61 10.11 -6.51
N THR A 87 6.48 10.49 -7.78
CA THR A 87 6.70 9.60 -8.92
C THR A 87 8.14 9.09 -8.91
N CYS A 88 8.32 7.80 -9.23
CA CYS A 88 9.63 7.18 -9.34
C CYS A 88 9.81 6.56 -10.74
N ILE A 89 11.03 6.54 -11.24
CA ILE A 89 11.42 5.87 -12.48
C ILE A 89 12.70 5.05 -12.29
N SER A 90 12.85 3.99 -13.05
CA SER A 90 14.09 3.22 -13.05
C SER A 90 15.20 3.94 -13.79
N ASP A 91 16.47 3.65 -13.45
CA ASP A 91 17.65 4.11 -14.21
C ASP A 91 17.63 3.62 -15.67
N LYS A 92 16.97 2.47 -15.94
CA LYS A 92 16.69 1.99 -17.29
C LYS A 92 15.87 3.02 -18.08
N VAL A 93 14.76 3.53 -17.50
CA VAL A 93 13.92 4.55 -18.15
C VAL A 93 14.72 5.82 -18.39
N VAL A 94 15.51 6.26 -17.40
CA VAL A 94 16.41 7.43 -17.54
C VAL A 94 17.33 7.29 -18.77
N SER A 95 17.97 6.13 -18.89
CA SER A 95 18.90 5.83 -19.98
C SER A 95 18.20 5.77 -21.35
N GLU A 96 17.05 5.10 -21.41
CA GLU A 96 16.29 4.91 -22.66
C GLU A 96 15.65 6.21 -23.19
N VAL A 97 15.27 7.11 -22.28
CA VAL A 97 14.65 8.41 -22.62
C VAL A 97 15.70 9.52 -22.78
N GLY A 98 16.92 9.31 -22.25
CA GLY A 98 18.01 10.31 -22.29
C GLY A 98 17.80 11.45 -21.29
N LEU A 99 17.29 11.14 -20.07
CA LEU A 99 17.06 12.16 -19.05
C LEU A 99 18.35 12.54 -18.33
N SER A 100 18.48 13.82 -17.97
CA SER A 100 19.57 14.31 -17.13
C SER A 100 19.29 14.04 -15.65
N LEU A 101 20.31 13.58 -14.94
CA LEU A 101 20.25 13.32 -13.50
C LEU A 101 20.68 14.55 -12.70
N ARG A 102 19.98 14.79 -11.60
CA ARG A 102 20.33 15.74 -10.55
C ARG A 102 20.47 15.00 -9.23
N LEU A 103 21.65 15.05 -8.62
CA LEU A 103 21.91 14.48 -7.30
C LEU A 103 21.48 15.45 -6.21
N THR A 104 20.88 14.93 -5.15
CA THR A 104 20.57 15.69 -3.93
C THR A 104 20.93 14.86 -2.69
N SER A 105 21.18 15.55 -1.58
CA SER A 105 21.43 14.93 -0.28
C SER A 105 20.14 14.72 0.52
N ASN A 106 18.98 14.70 -0.14
CA ASN A 106 17.71 14.54 0.56
C ASN A 106 17.52 13.10 1.06
N TYR A 107 17.05 12.99 2.30
CA TYR A 107 16.61 11.71 2.86
C TYR A 107 15.22 11.38 2.34
N ILE A 108 15.03 10.16 1.84
CA ILE A 108 13.73 9.61 1.50
C ILE A 108 13.50 8.38 2.39
N VAL A 109 12.31 8.29 2.97
CA VAL A 109 11.93 7.16 3.82
C VAL A 109 12.11 5.85 3.06
N GLY A 110 12.89 4.94 3.64
CA GLY A 110 13.17 3.63 3.05
C GLY A 110 14.28 3.62 2.00
N MET A 111 15.05 4.72 1.83
CA MET A 111 16.23 4.74 0.96
C MET A 111 17.44 5.32 1.71
N ASP A 112 18.54 4.58 1.71
CA ASP A 112 19.80 5.04 2.29
C ASP A 112 20.66 5.78 1.22
N GLY A 113 21.23 6.91 1.61
CA GLY A 113 22.22 7.65 0.81
C GLY A 113 21.63 8.76 -0.05
N ASN A 114 22.43 9.20 -1.05
CA ASN A 114 22.06 10.27 -1.98
C ASN A 114 20.99 9.79 -2.95
N VAL A 115 19.95 10.59 -3.12
CA VAL A 115 18.85 10.31 -4.03
C VAL A 115 19.06 11.09 -5.33
N SER A 116 18.92 10.40 -6.45
CA SER A 116 18.94 11.01 -7.78
C SER A 116 17.54 11.40 -8.21
N TYR A 117 17.41 12.53 -8.85
CA TYR A 117 16.17 13.01 -9.46
C TYR A 117 16.36 13.19 -10.96
N ALA A 118 15.28 13.04 -11.70
CA ALA A 118 15.19 13.42 -13.10
C ALA A 118 13.87 14.15 -13.37
N THR A 119 13.87 15.04 -14.36
CA THR A 119 12.63 15.67 -14.84
C THR A 119 12.14 14.89 -16.05
N ILE A 120 10.96 14.32 -15.97
CA ILE A 120 10.26 13.67 -17.09
C ILE A 120 9.61 14.77 -17.92
N PRO A 121 9.98 14.95 -19.19
CA PRO A 121 9.43 16.03 -20.02
C PRO A 121 7.91 15.94 -20.18
N SER A 122 7.42 14.72 -20.39
CA SER A 122 5.99 14.43 -20.53
C SER A 122 5.73 12.97 -20.18
N LEU A 123 4.90 12.74 -19.16
CA LEU A 123 4.35 11.44 -18.78
C LEU A 123 2.89 11.39 -19.21
N VAL A 124 2.51 10.40 -20.01
CA VAL A 124 1.14 10.21 -20.50
C VAL A 124 0.60 8.89 -19.99
N PHE A 125 -0.60 8.90 -19.39
CA PHE A 125 -1.35 7.72 -18.96
C PHE A 125 -2.84 7.93 -19.22
N GLY A 126 -3.40 7.11 -20.09
CA GLY A 126 -4.70 7.36 -20.69
C GLY A 126 -4.73 8.69 -21.45
N SER A 127 -5.70 9.57 -21.14
CA SER A 127 -5.79 10.93 -21.68
C SER A 127 -5.06 11.97 -20.83
N VAL A 128 -4.52 11.58 -19.67
CA VAL A 128 -3.80 12.49 -18.77
C VAL A 128 -2.36 12.68 -19.26
N LYS A 129 -1.92 13.94 -19.26
CA LYS A 129 -0.57 14.35 -19.58
C LYS A 129 0.01 15.20 -18.43
N ALA A 130 1.10 14.72 -17.85
CA ALA A 130 1.86 15.45 -16.84
C ALA A 130 3.19 15.90 -17.44
N ASP A 131 3.36 17.21 -17.62
CA ASP A 131 4.56 17.80 -18.21
C ASP A 131 5.52 18.27 -17.12
N SER A 132 6.83 18.20 -17.42
CA SER A 132 7.92 18.66 -16.53
C SER A 132 7.85 18.04 -15.14
N LEU A 133 7.52 16.75 -15.07
CA LEU A 133 7.32 16.03 -13.83
C LEU A 133 8.64 15.65 -13.17
N GLU A 134 8.85 16.10 -11.93
CA GLU A 134 10.00 15.66 -11.14
C GLU A 134 9.78 14.24 -10.62
N ALA A 135 10.77 13.37 -10.80
CA ALA A 135 10.73 11.97 -10.39
C ALA A 135 12.02 11.54 -9.69
N ILE A 136 11.89 10.66 -8.71
CA ILE A 136 13.00 9.98 -8.05
C ILE A 136 13.51 8.89 -8.98
N VAL A 137 14.82 8.73 -9.07
CA VAL A 137 15.43 7.66 -9.86
C VAL A 137 15.83 6.51 -8.97
N LEU A 138 15.25 5.35 -9.23
CA LEU A 138 15.51 4.10 -8.53
C LEU A 138 16.53 3.27 -9.33
N PRO A 139 17.49 2.60 -8.66
CA PRO A 139 18.43 1.72 -9.34
C PRO A 139 17.71 0.53 -9.96
N GLY A 140 18.17 0.05 -11.12
CA GLY A 140 17.53 -1.06 -11.86
C GLY A 140 17.55 -2.41 -11.15
N ASN A 141 18.37 -2.54 -10.11
CA ASN A 141 18.35 -3.69 -9.21
C ASN A 141 17.38 -3.54 -8.03
N ASN A 142 16.59 -2.45 -7.99
CA ASN A 142 15.59 -2.23 -6.95
C ASN A 142 14.63 -3.43 -6.89
N LEU A 143 14.48 -3.98 -5.67
CA LEU A 143 13.74 -5.23 -5.45
C LEU A 143 12.25 -5.06 -5.78
N SER A 144 11.63 -3.93 -5.43
CA SER A 144 10.22 -3.67 -5.70
C SER A 144 9.93 -3.58 -7.19
N LEU A 145 10.76 -2.84 -7.97
CA LEU A 145 10.61 -2.73 -9.42
C LEU A 145 10.70 -4.10 -10.09
N ARG A 146 11.68 -4.91 -9.67
CA ARG A 146 11.89 -6.25 -10.24
C ARG A 146 10.78 -7.23 -9.87
N THR A 147 10.35 -7.23 -8.60
CA THR A 147 9.29 -8.13 -8.12
C THR A 147 7.97 -7.85 -8.83
N LEU A 148 7.60 -6.57 -8.97
CA LEU A 148 6.35 -6.17 -9.62
C LEU A 148 6.43 -6.18 -11.15
N GLY A 149 7.65 -6.28 -11.73
CA GLY A 149 7.86 -6.21 -13.17
C GLY A 149 7.46 -4.86 -13.73
N ILE A 150 7.91 -3.77 -13.09
CA ILE A 150 7.55 -2.38 -13.43
C ILE A 150 8.80 -1.54 -13.71
N ASP A 151 8.58 -0.46 -14.45
CA ASP A 151 9.62 0.50 -14.83
C ASP A 151 9.59 1.77 -13.96
N GLY A 152 8.51 1.98 -13.20
CA GLY A 152 8.33 3.16 -12.35
C GLY A 152 7.05 3.12 -11.52
N ILE A 153 6.76 4.23 -10.84
CA ILE A 153 5.66 4.43 -9.91
C ILE A 153 5.05 5.81 -10.17
N ILE A 154 3.73 5.91 -10.32
CA ILE A 154 3.00 7.19 -10.34
C ILE A 154 2.66 7.54 -8.90
N GLY A 155 3.21 8.64 -8.40
CA GLY A 155 2.99 9.12 -7.04
C GLY A 155 1.98 10.26 -6.93
N THR A 156 1.70 10.68 -5.70
CA THR A 156 0.70 11.70 -5.39
C THR A 156 1.08 13.10 -5.88
N ASN A 157 2.35 13.36 -6.18
CA ASN A 157 2.77 14.60 -6.86
C ASN A 157 2.07 14.82 -8.22
N VAL A 158 1.47 13.77 -8.79
CA VAL A 158 0.58 13.86 -9.98
C VAL A 158 -0.87 13.69 -9.57
N LEU A 159 -1.17 12.69 -8.71
CA LEU A 159 -2.53 12.25 -8.44
C LEU A 159 -3.38 13.27 -7.68
N THR A 160 -2.76 14.14 -6.88
CA THR A 160 -3.46 15.19 -6.10
C THR A 160 -4.21 16.22 -6.93
N ASN A 161 -4.03 16.23 -8.25
CA ASN A 161 -4.75 17.12 -9.15
C ASN A 161 -6.08 16.53 -9.66
N PHE A 162 -6.39 15.27 -9.32
CA PHE A 162 -7.51 14.53 -9.90
C PHE A 162 -8.49 14.01 -8.85
N VAL A 163 -9.69 13.72 -9.32
CA VAL A 163 -10.59 12.75 -8.68
C VAL A 163 -10.21 11.37 -9.21
N VAL A 164 -9.87 10.45 -8.31
CA VAL A 164 -9.38 9.11 -8.64
C VAL A 164 -10.38 8.08 -8.13
N THR A 165 -10.94 7.27 -9.01
CA THR A 165 -11.87 6.19 -8.64
C THR A 165 -11.26 4.84 -8.96
N PHE A 166 -11.20 3.96 -7.97
CA PHE A 166 -10.78 2.57 -8.09
C PHE A 166 -12.01 1.66 -8.13
N ASP A 167 -12.11 0.83 -9.15
CA ASP A 167 -13.15 -0.19 -9.29
C ASP A 167 -12.50 -1.54 -9.59
N ALA A 168 -12.43 -2.40 -8.57
CA ALA A 168 -11.79 -3.71 -8.69
C ALA A 168 -12.62 -4.70 -9.53
N LYS A 169 -13.96 -4.55 -9.58
CA LYS A 169 -14.82 -5.43 -10.39
C LYS A 169 -14.54 -5.28 -11.88
N THR A 170 -14.31 -4.04 -12.32
CA THR A 170 -13.99 -3.74 -13.72
C THR A 170 -12.49 -3.72 -13.99
N LYS A 171 -11.65 -3.75 -12.93
CA LYS A 171 -10.20 -3.54 -12.99
C LYS A 171 -9.82 -2.23 -13.67
N THR A 172 -10.53 -1.16 -13.29
CA THR A 172 -10.29 0.17 -13.83
C THR A 172 -9.94 1.19 -12.76
N ILE A 173 -9.15 2.18 -13.17
CA ILE A 173 -8.92 3.42 -12.43
C ILE A 173 -9.42 4.55 -13.31
N THR A 174 -10.39 5.32 -12.81
CA THR A 174 -10.89 6.51 -13.51
C THR A 174 -10.25 7.75 -12.92
N LEU A 175 -9.80 8.65 -13.80
CA LEU A 175 -9.25 9.96 -13.45
C LEU A 175 -10.15 11.04 -14.04
N GLY A 176 -10.56 12.01 -13.22
CA GLY A 176 -11.35 13.16 -13.65
C GLY A 176 -10.89 14.44 -12.98
N GLU A 177 -11.17 15.59 -13.59
CA GLU A 177 -10.89 16.90 -12.98
C GLU A 177 -12.00 17.33 -12.01
N ALA A 178 -13.19 16.73 -12.13
CA ALA A 178 -14.33 16.97 -11.26
C ALA A 178 -15.15 15.69 -11.09
N VAL A 179 -15.97 15.66 -10.05
CA VAL A 179 -16.98 14.60 -9.88
C VAL A 179 -18.08 14.81 -10.90
N ILE A 180 -18.30 13.80 -11.75
CA ILE A 180 -19.33 13.83 -12.81
C ILE A 180 -20.72 13.54 -12.22
N GLU A 181 -20.77 12.79 -11.12
CA GLU A 181 -21.99 12.46 -10.39
C GLU A 181 -21.84 12.85 -8.92
N GLU A 182 -22.90 13.46 -8.34
CA GLU A 182 -22.94 13.69 -6.90
C GLU A 182 -23.07 12.34 -6.19
N GLU A 183 -21.98 11.85 -5.62
CA GLU A 183 -22.03 10.74 -4.68
C GLU A 183 -22.64 11.25 -3.36
N GLU A 184 -23.69 10.59 -2.88
CA GLU A 184 -24.46 11.08 -1.72
C GLU A 184 -23.69 11.01 -0.38
N ASN A 185 -22.52 10.33 -0.34
CA ASN A 185 -21.82 9.98 0.92
C ASN A 185 -20.36 10.41 0.95
N TRP A 186 -20.07 11.68 0.71
CA TRP A 186 -18.73 12.21 0.85
C TRP A 186 -18.28 12.30 2.31
N ILE A 187 -17.11 11.76 2.59
CA ILE A 187 -16.46 11.78 3.90
C ILE A 187 -15.21 12.68 3.80
N PRO A 188 -14.99 13.60 4.76
CA PRO A 188 -13.78 14.41 4.78
C PRO A 188 -12.52 13.55 4.81
N MET A 189 -11.55 13.91 3.97
CA MET A 189 -10.23 13.30 3.87
C MET A 189 -9.18 14.34 4.23
N LYS A 190 -8.09 13.91 4.87
CA LYS A 190 -6.91 14.73 5.07
C LYS A 190 -5.81 14.29 4.11
N LEU A 191 -4.92 15.20 3.77
CA LEU A 191 -3.69 14.87 3.06
C LEU A 191 -2.51 15.00 4.03
N TRP A 192 -1.71 13.95 4.11
CA TRP A 192 -0.47 13.95 4.86
C TRP A 192 0.69 13.84 3.86
N ASP A 193 1.35 14.98 3.59
CA ASP A 193 2.37 15.10 2.53
C ASP A 193 1.92 14.55 1.15
N GLY A 194 0.64 14.83 0.81
CA GLY A 194 0.01 14.34 -0.41
C GLY A 194 -0.66 12.97 -0.28
N LEU A 195 -0.36 12.18 0.75
CA LEU A 195 -0.95 10.87 0.97
C LEU A 195 -2.40 10.99 1.49
N PRO A 196 -3.35 10.20 0.98
CA PRO A 196 -4.76 10.28 1.38
C PRO A 196 -4.97 9.60 2.75
N LEU A 197 -5.30 10.40 3.76
CA LEU A 197 -5.60 9.94 5.10
C LEU A 197 -7.12 9.83 5.28
N LEU A 198 -7.65 8.63 5.24
CA LEU A 198 -9.06 8.31 5.40
C LEU A 198 -9.40 8.07 6.87
N THR A 199 -10.62 8.37 7.29
CA THR A 199 -11.12 8.03 8.63
C THR A 199 -12.11 6.88 8.53
N LEU A 200 -11.79 5.79 9.21
CA LEU A 200 -12.60 4.59 9.35
C LEU A 200 -13.25 4.54 10.71
N LYS A 201 -14.30 3.72 10.86
CA LYS A 201 -14.86 3.40 12.18
C LYS A 201 -14.65 1.92 12.45
N LEU A 202 -13.97 1.61 13.55
CA LEU A 202 -13.70 0.23 13.96
C LEU A 202 -14.47 -0.10 15.23
N ARG A 203 -15.09 -1.28 15.28
CA ARG A 203 -15.82 -1.78 16.44
C ARG A 203 -14.83 -2.33 17.48
N GLY A 204 -14.85 -1.74 18.67
CA GLY A 204 -14.23 -2.32 19.84
C GLY A 204 -15.28 -2.94 20.78
N LYS A 205 -14.86 -3.27 22.01
CA LYS A 205 -15.73 -3.93 22.99
C LYS A 205 -16.98 -3.13 23.35
N GLU A 206 -16.86 -1.83 23.43
CA GLU A 206 -17.92 -0.95 23.95
C GLU A 206 -18.43 0.06 22.91
N GLU A 207 -17.60 0.52 22.02
CA GLU A 207 -17.93 1.60 21.09
C GLU A 207 -17.24 1.47 19.72
N LEU A 208 -17.62 2.34 18.78
CA LEU A 208 -16.94 2.55 17.52
C LEU A 208 -15.85 3.61 17.67
N TYR A 209 -14.66 3.31 17.20
CA TYR A 209 -13.51 4.20 17.23
C TYR A 209 -13.25 4.80 15.86
N ASP A 210 -13.08 6.12 15.80
CA ASP A 210 -12.60 6.80 14.59
C ASP A 210 -11.09 6.58 14.45
N VAL A 211 -10.68 5.90 13.39
CA VAL A 211 -9.28 5.51 13.16
C VAL A 211 -8.82 6.06 11.82
N PRO A 212 -7.84 6.98 11.81
CA PRO A 212 -7.27 7.48 10.56
C PRO A 212 -6.25 6.48 10.01
N GLY A 213 -6.30 6.22 8.70
CA GLY A 213 -5.35 5.37 7.99
C GLY A 213 -5.02 5.92 6.62
N VAL A 214 -3.78 5.73 6.18
CA VAL A 214 -3.35 6.11 4.83
C VAL A 214 -3.81 5.04 3.86
N PHE A 215 -4.56 5.42 2.83
CA PHE A 215 -4.85 4.52 1.73
C PHE A 215 -3.67 4.47 0.76
N ASP A 216 -3.10 3.29 0.63
CA ASP A 216 -1.91 2.99 -0.16
C ASP A 216 -2.23 1.93 -1.21
N SER A 217 -2.47 2.37 -2.46
CA SER A 217 -2.72 1.45 -3.57
C SER A 217 -1.47 0.69 -4.02
N GLY A 218 -0.29 1.11 -3.58
CA GLY A 218 0.97 0.40 -3.81
C GLY A 218 1.25 -0.72 -2.81
N SER A 219 0.39 -0.90 -1.80
CA SER A 219 0.56 -1.93 -0.77
C SER A 219 -0.32 -3.15 -0.99
N SER A 220 0.30 -4.34 -0.91
CA SER A 220 -0.35 -5.66 -1.03
C SER A 220 -0.38 -6.45 0.28
N MET A 221 -0.17 -5.81 1.43
CA MET A 221 -0.12 -6.45 2.77
C MET A 221 -1.48 -6.95 3.30
N GLY A 222 -2.33 -7.51 2.46
CA GLY A 222 -3.71 -7.82 2.83
C GLY A 222 -4.56 -6.54 2.82
N ALA A 223 -5.50 -6.36 3.77
CA ALA A 223 -6.34 -5.18 3.79
C ALA A 223 -5.80 -4.07 4.70
N PHE A 224 -5.17 -4.43 5.83
CA PHE A 224 -4.67 -3.47 6.81
C PHE A 224 -3.28 -3.81 7.33
N GLY A 225 -2.42 -2.80 7.45
CA GLY A 225 -1.13 -2.85 8.10
C GLY A 225 -1.09 -1.96 9.34
N LEU A 226 -0.75 -2.50 10.51
CA LEU A 226 -0.59 -1.74 11.74
C LEU A 226 0.87 -1.33 11.96
N PRO A 227 1.11 -0.14 12.55
CA PRO A 227 2.44 0.44 12.63
C PRO A 227 3.41 -0.33 13.53
N SER A 228 2.93 -1.02 14.56
CA SER A 228 3.81 -1.64 15.53
C SER A 228 3.18 -2.81 16.27
N VAL A 229 4.04 -3.66 16.82
CA VAL A 229 3.66 -4.73 17.75
C VAL A 229 2.84 -4.18 18.92
N LYS A 230 3.31 -3.09 19.53
CA LYS A 230 2.59 -2.46 20.65
C LYS A 230 1.21 -1.96 20.24
N GLY A 231 1.08 -1.31 19.09
CA GLY A 231 -0.22 -0.86 18.57
C GLY A 231 -1.17 -2.04 18.33
N PHE A 232 -0.64 -3.16 17.85
CA PHE A 232 -1.43 -4.38 17.64
C PHE A 232 -1.95 -4.94 18.98
N GLU A 233 -1.09 -5.01 20.00
CA GLU A 233 -1.46 -5.46 21.35
C GLU A 233 -2.52 -4.54 21.99
N GLU A 234 -2.38 -3.22 21.85
CA GLU A 234 -3.35 -2.23 22.33
C GLU A 234 -4.72 -2.39 21.63
N TRP A 235 -4.75 -2.61 20.33
CA TRP A 235 -5.97 -2.85 19.57
C TRP A 235 -6.64 -4.16 19.96
N THR A 236 -5.85 -5.21 20.19
CA THR A 236 -6.35 -6.50 20.70
C THR A 236 -6.97 -6.32 22.09
N ALA A 237 -6.32 -5.60 22.98
CA ALA A 237 -6.84 -5.31 24.32
C ALA A 237 -8.14 -4.49 24.28
N ALA A 238 -8.27 -3.56 23.34
CA ALA A 238 -9.48 -2.78 23.08
C ALA A 238 -10.60 -3.58 22.40
N GLY A 239 -10.31 -4.81 21.92
CA GLY A 239 -11.25 -5.68 21.22
C GLY A 239 -11.53 -5.28 19.78
N LEU A 240 -10.64 -4.51 19.16
CA LEU A 240 -10.70 -4.19 17.73
C LEU A 240 -10.26 -5.36 16.88
N ILE A 241 -9.31 -6.16 17.39
CA ILE A 241 -8.72 -7.32 16.73
C ILE A 241 -9.00 -8.57 17.57
N ASP A 242 -9.37 -9.64 16.89
CA ASP A 242 -9.46 -10.98 17.43
C ASP A 242 -8.62 -11.99 16.64
N SER A 243 -8.72 -13.27 17.02
CA SER A 243 -8.06 -14.38 16.30
C SER A 243 -6.56 -14.12 16.07
N VAL A 244 -5.88 -13.61 17.10
CA VAL A 244 -4.48 -13.17 17.02
C VAL A 244 -3.53 -14.37 16.95
N GLU A 245 -2.60 -14.31 16.00
CA GLU A 245 -1.46 -15.23 15.89
C GLU A 245 -0.15 -14.46 15.94
N GLU A 246 0.80 -15.02 16.68
CA GLU A 246 2.18 -14.55 16.73
C GLU A 246 2.99 -15.12 15.56
N GLY A 247 3.94 -14.32 15.06
CA GLY A 247 4.82 -14.71 13.97
C GLY A 247 6.21 -14.08 14.11
N GLN A 248 7.08 -14.44 13.17
CA GLN A 248 8.44 -13.93 13.06
C GLN A 248 8.79 -13.58 11.62
N GLY A 249 9.69 -12.61 11.43
CA GLY A 249 10.23 -12.26 10.11
C GLY A 249 9.92 -10.85 9.64
N THR A 250 9.73 -10.71 8.34
CA THR A 250 9.53 -9.43 7.67
C THR A 250 8.34 -9.51 6.73
N THR A 251 7.34 -8.67 6.94
CA THR A 251 6.16 -8.60 6.06
C THR A 251 6.26 -7.48 5.03
N THR A 252 7.03 -6.43 5.32
CA THR A 252 7.04 -5.20 4.56
C THR A 252 8.27 -5.13 3.64
N LEU A 253 8.01 -4.95 2.34
CA LEU A 253 9.00 -4.57 1.34
C LEU A 253 8.76 -3.11 0.98
N MET A 254 9.69 -2.24 1.35
CA MET A 254 9.70 -0.81 1.00
C MET A 254 10.64 -0.55 -0.19
N LEU A 255 10.54 0.63 -0.80
CA LEU A 255 11.43 1.03 -1.90
C LEU A 255 12.92 0.96 -1.53
N GLY A 256 13.29 1.20 -0.27
CA GLY A 256 14.64 1.12 0.26
C GLY A 256 15.06 -0.27 0.74
N GLY A 257 14.20 -1.27 0.69
CA GLY A 257 14.50 -2.61 1.17
C GLY A 257 13.45 -3.17 2.12
N ARG A 258 13.87 -4.12 2.97
CA ARG A 258 12.97 -4.80 3.91
C ARG A 258 13.07 -4.20 5.31
N VAL A 259 11.92 -4.03 5.94
CA VAL A 259 11.83 -3.71 7.36
C VAL A 259 11.68 -5.01 8.13
N GLY A 260 12.72 -5.40 8.90
CA GLY A 260 12.71 -6.58 9.76
C GLY A 260 12.01 -6.27 11.09
N MET A 261 11.29 -7.27 11.60
CA MET A 261 10.71 -7.25 12.95
C MET A 261 10.93 -8.61 13.60
N ASP A 262 11.46 -8.62 14.82
CA ASP A 262 11.69 -9.87 15.57
C ASP A 262 10.37 -10.56 15.93
N LYS A 263 9.31 -9.78 16.09
CA LYS A 263 7.98 -10.27 16.45
C LYS A 263 6.95 -9.65 15.51
N LEU A 264 6.07 -10.49 14.99
CA LEU A 264 4.95 -10.11 14.15
C LEU A 264 3.64 -10.58 14.77
N TYR A 265 2.56 -9.93 14.38
CA TYR A 265 1.21 -10.41 14.64
C TYR A 265 0.37 -10.37 13.37
N GLN A 266 -0.54 -11.31 13.25
CA GLN A 266 -1.71 -11.23 12.38
C GLN A 266 -2.98 -11.50 13.18
N GLY A 267 -4.10 -10.97 12.70
CA GLY A 267 -5.40 -11.13 13.33
C GLY A 267 -6.51 -10.67 12.41
N LYS A 268 -7.73 -10.57 12.94
CA LYS A 268 -8.91 -10.10 12.19
C LYS A 268 -9.57 -8.93 12.90
N LEU A 269 -9.94 -7.89 12.15
CA LEU A 269 -10.83 -6.84 12.65
C LEU A 269 -12.23 -7.42 12.88
N GLN A 270 -12.84 -7.11 14.02
CA GLN A 270 -14.20 -7.58 14.32
C GLN A 270 -15.22 -6.93 13.40
N GLU A 271 -15.16 -5.60 13.27
CA GLU A 271 -16.05 -4.84 12.41
C GLU A 271 -15.38 -3.54 11.99
N CYS A 272 -15.43 -3.23 10.69
CA CYS A 272 -14.88 -2.03 10.09
C CYS A 272 -15.94 -1.36 9.21
N HIS A 273 -16.19 -0.07 9.43
CA HIS A 273 -17.06 0.75 8.61
C HIS A 273 -16.24 1.65 7.72
N ILE A 274 -16.47 1.56 6.42
CA ILE A 274 -15.87 2.42 5.40
C ILE A 274 -16.97 2.91 4.47
N GLY A 275 -17.23 4.22 4.44
CA GLY A 275 -18.32 4.77 3.64
C GLY A 275 -19.66 4.13 3.99
N SER A 276 -20.31 3.54 2.99
CA SER A 276 -21.59 2.83 3.15
C SER A 276 -21.42 1.37 3.64
N GLY A 277 -20.19 0.83 3.62
CA GLY A 277 -19.93 -0.58 3.89
C GLY A 277 -19.65 -0.87 5.36
N VAL A 278 -20.11 -2.05 5.80
CA VAL A 278 -19.79 -2.66 7.10
C VAL A 278 -19.20 -4.03 6.84
N PHE A 279 -17.97 -4.24 7.31
CA PHE A 279 -17.19 -5.44 7.01
C PHE A 279 -16.68 -6.07 8.30
N SER A 280 -16.60 -7.41 8.32
CA SER A 280 -16.06 -8.16 9.45
C SER A 280 -15.01 -9.19 9.00
N GLY A 281 -14.17 -9.62 9.93
CA GLY A 281 -13.15 -10.63 9.66
C GLY A 281 -11.98 -10.16 8.80
N ILE A 282 -11.83 -8.83 8.57
CA ILE A 282 -10.78 -8.28 7.72
C ILE A 282 -9.40 -8.58 8.31
N PRO A 283 -8.48 -9.22 7.57
CA PRO A 283 -7.15 -9.52 8.07
C PRO A 283 -6.32 -8.25 8.31
N VAL A 284 -5.63 -8.25 9.43
CA VAL A 284 -4.74 -7.16 9.85
C VAL A 284 -3.38 -7.74 10.25
N TYR A 285 -2.31 -7.05 9.86
CA TYR A 285 -0.93 -7.48 10.06
C TYR A 285 -0.10 -6.37 10.71
N THR A 286 0.95 -6.73 11.47
CA THR A 286 1.99 -5.75 11.83
C THR A 286 2.81 -5.40 10.59
N GLY A 287 2.97 -4.11 10.30
CA GLY A 287 3.58 -3.62 9.08
C GLY A 287 4.94 -2.95 9.22
N GLY A 288 5.39 -2.66 10.44
CA GLY A 288 6.66 -1.96 10.66
C GLY A 288 6.73 -0.53 10.12
N ILE A 289 5.57 0.10 9.91
CA ILE A 289 5.41 1.49 9.47
C ILE A 289 4.79 2.32 10.58
N ASP A 290 4.98 3.64 10.57
CA ASP A 290 4.56 4.52 11.68
C ASP A 290 3.07 4.93 11.65
N TYR A 291 2.24 4.35 10.78
CA TYR A 291 0.81 4.66 10.63
C TYR A 291 -0.01 3.45 10.18
N LEU A 292 -1.34 3.53 10.39
CA LEU A 292 -2.27 2.54 9.84
C LEU A 292 -2.27 2.63 8.32
N LEU A 293 -2.03 1.51 7.65
CA LEU A 293 -2.08 1.37 6.22
C LEU A 293 -3.38 0.68 5.81
N LEU A 294 -4.11 1.29 4.87
CA LEU A 294 -5.20 0.65 4.14
C LEU A 294 -4.65 0.23 2.79
N CYS A 295 -4.53 -1.07 2.58
CA CYS A 295 -3.92 -1.59 1.37
C CYS A 295 -4.91 -1.62 0.20
N PHE A 296 -4.40 -1.74 -1.02
CA PHE A 296 -5.22 -1.74 -2.24
C PHE A 296 -6.36 -2.77 -2.21
N LYS A 297 -6.14 -3.90 -1.56
CA LYS A 297 -7.13 -4.98 -1.48
C LYS A 297 -8.47 -4.57 -0.84
N ILE A 298 -8.54 -3.45 -0.12
CA ILE A 298 -9.81 -2.91 0.37
C ILE A 298 -10.79 -2.58 -0.76
N THR A 299 -10.29 -2.32 -1.97
CA THR A 299 -11.11 -2.06 -3.15
C THR A 299 -11.86 -3.29 -3.66
N ASP A 300 -11.49 -4.50 -3.21
CA ASP A 300 -12.27 -5.72 -3.48
C ASP A 300 -13.64 -5.69 -2.78
N LEU A 301 -13.79 -4.88 -1.73
CA LEU A 301 -15.02 -4.72 -0.97
C LEU A 301 -15.95 -3.64 -1.52
N GLY A 302 -15.43 -2.70 -2.32
CA GLY A 302 -16.22 -1.58 -2.80
C GLY A 302 -15.43 -0.67 -3.73
N LYS A 303 -16.17 0.21 -4.40
CA LYS A 303 -15.62 1.29 -5.22
C LYS A 303 -15.14 2.41 -4.31
N LEU A 304 -13.87 2.79 -4.41
CA LEU A 304 -13.27 3.89 -3.67
C LEU A 304 -13.00 5.08 -4.60
N THR A 305 -13.54 6.24 -4.25
CA THR A 305 -13.28 7.51 -4.94
C THR A 305 -12.53 8.47 -4.00
N LEU A 306 -11.39 8.97 -4.45
CA LEU A 306 -10.59 9.98 -3.77
C LEU A 306 -10.72 11.31 -4.54
N ASP A 307 -11.43 12.27 -3.97
CA ASP A 307 -11.51 13.64 -4.49
C ASP A 307 -10.41 14.48 -3.82
N TYR A 308 -9.21 14.40 -4.38
CA TYR A 308 -8.05 15.11 -3.85
C TYR A 308 -8.21 16.63 -3.82
N PRO A 309 -8.73 17.28 -4.92
CA PRO A 309 -8.94 18.71 -4.91
C PRO A 309 -9.86 19.19 -3.77
N ASN A 310 -10.93 18.47 -3.48
CA ASN A 310 -11.89 18.81 -2.43
C ASN A 310 -11.59 18.14 -1.07
N LYS A 311 -10.51 17.33 -0.98
CA LYS A 311 -10.09 16.64 0.24
C LYS A 311 -11.20 15.81 0.87
N ARG A 312 -11.85 14.98 0.09
CA ARG A 312 -12.93 14.09 0.49
C ARG A 312 -12.82 12.75 -0.21
N PHE A 313 -13.43 11.74 0.35
CA PHE A 313 -13.51 10.42 -0.30
C PHE A 313 -14.91 9.86 -0.18
N SER A 314 -15.24 8.94 -1.06
CA SER A 314 -16.43 8.11 -0.99
C SER A 314 -16.05 6.65 -1.15
N PHE A 315 -16.75 5.78 -0.42
CA PHE A 315 -16.61 4.34 -0.56
C PHE A 315 -18.00 3.73 -0.67
N THR A 316 -18.29 3.15 -1.83
CA THR A 316 -19.55 2.48 -2.12
C THR A 316 -19.31 0.98 -2.08
N ALA A 317 -19.79 0.31 -1.03
CA ALA A 317 -19.66 -1.13 -0.89
C ALA A 317 -20.35 -1.88 -2.04
N TYR A 318 -19.76 -2.98 -2.47
CA TYR A 318 -20.41 -3.86 -3.46
C TYR A 318 -21.57 -4.66 -2.84
N GLU A 319 -21.52 -4.88 -1.54
CA GLU A 319 -22.56 -5.52 -0.74
C GLU A 319 -22.74 -4.72 0.55
N ASP A 320 -23.95 -4.74 1.15
CA ASP A 320 -24.27 -3.93 2.33
C ASP A 320 -23.44 -4.34 3.55
N ALA A 321 -23.15 -5.64 3.69
CA ALA A 321 -22.27 -6.17 4.72
C ALA A 321 -21.55 -7.41 4.19
N THR A 322 -20.26 -7.49 4.47
CA THR A 322 -19.43 -8.59 4.02
C THR A 322 -18.59 -9.15 5.16
N VAL A 323 -18.63 -10.47 5.31
CA VAL A 323 -17.63 -11.19 6.09
C VAL A 323 -16.46 -11.48 5.15
N TRP A 324 -15.28 -11.01 5.50
CA TRP A 324 -14.09 -11.36 4.75
C TRP A 324 -13.75 -12.83 5.00
N GLU A 325 -14.04 -13.66 4.03
CA GLU A 325 -13.60 -15.05 4.01
C GLU A 325 -12.23 -15.10 3.34
N GLY A 326 -11.22 -15.28 4.11
CA GLY A 326 -9.88 -15.43 3.55
C GLY A 326 -8.80 -14.84 4.42
N ASP A 327 -7.83 -15.44 4.44
CA ASP A 327 -6.40 -15.42 4.21
C ASP A 327 -5.61 -14.91 5.39
N ARG A 328 -5.61 -15.69 6.47
CA ARG A 328 -4.42 -15.71 7.30
C ARG A 328 -3.38 -16.55 6.56
N ARG A 329 -2.25 -15.94 6.25
CA ARG A 329 -1.15 -16.63 5.58
C ARG A 329 -0.20 -17.18 6.61
N PRO A 330 -0.03 -18.50 6.72
CA PRO A 330 0.95 -19.06 7.66
C PRO A 330 2.39 -18.73 7.26
N VAL A 331 2.64 -18.45 5.96
CA VAL A 331 3.98 -18.18 5.45
C VAL A 331 3.92 -17.12 4.35
N THR A 332 4.87 -16.18 4.36
CA THR A 332 5.15 -15.33 3.20
C THR A 332 6.53 -15.61 2.64
N THR A 333 6.67 -15.43 1.34
CA THR A 333 7.92 -15.66 0.62
C THR A 333 8.27 -14.47 -0.27
N ALA A 334 9.53 -14.41 -0.70
CA ALA A 334 9.97 -13.51 -1.76
C ALA A 334 11.17 -14.09 -2.51
N ALA A 335 11.31 -13.67 -3.77
CA ALA A 335 12.51 -13.96 -4.55
C ALA A 335 13.66 -13.04 -4.09
N ILE A 336 14.68 -13.62 -3.47
CA ILE A 336 15.87 -12.91 -3.01
C ILE A 336 17.10 -13.56 -3.65
N ASN A 337 17.86 -12.80 -4.41
CA ASN A 337 19.06 -13.28 -5.11
C ASN A 337 18.77 -14.51 -6.01
N GLY A 338 17.58 -14.58 -6.60
CA GLY A 338 17.18 -15.71 -7.45
C GLY A 338 16.67 -16.94 -6.72
N GLU A 339 16.61 -16.90 -5.39
CA GLU A 339 16.05 -17.96 -4.56
C GLU A 339 14.70 -17.54 -3.96
N LEU A 340 13.78 -18.50 -3.80
CA LEU A 340 12.50 -18.27 -3.11
C LEU A 340 12.73 -18.42 -1.60
N LYS A 341 12.82 -17.31 -0.88
CA LYS A 341 13.06 -17.26 0.57
C LYS A 341 11.76 -17.08 1.34
N ILE A 342 11.62 -17.81 2.44
CA ILE A 342 10.60 -17.54 3.46
C ILE A 342 10.95 -16.21 4.15
N THR A 343 10.01 -15.28 4.21
CA THR A 343 10.21 -13.95 4.77
C THR A 343 9.51 -13.73 6.09
N ALA A 344 8.33 -14.34 6.27
CA ALA A 344 7.66 -14.39 7.55
C ALA A 344 6.91 -15.71 7.73
N VAL A 345 6.73 -16.09 8.99
CA VAL A 345 6.03 -17.31 9.42
C VAL A 345 5.13 -16.95 10.58
N TRP A 346 3.87 -17.40 10.56
CA TRP A 346 2.89 -17.22 11.64
C TRP A 346 2.28 -18.54 12.06
N GLY A 347 1.82 -18.56 13.32
CA GLY A 347 1.15 -19.68 13.91
C GLY A 347 2.13 -20.73 14.48
N LYS A 348 1.70 -21.38 15.56
CA LYS A 348 2.56 -22.29 16.33
C LYS A 348 3.09 -23.44 15.48
N GLU A 349 2.23 -24.09 14.70
CA GLU A 349 2.63 -25.26 13.92
C GLU A 349 3.68 -24.91 12.86
N ALA A 350 3.51 -23.77 12.16
CA ALA A 350 4.46 -23.34 11.15
C ALA A 350 5.79 -22.90 11.78
N LEU A 351 5.77 -22.19 12.92
CA LEU A 351 6.96 -21.75 13.64
C LEU A 351 7.80 -22.91 14.23
N GLU A 352 7.20 -24.06 14.51
CA GLU A 352 7.92 -25.25 14.95
C GLU A 352 8.73 -25.90 13.81
N LYS A 353 8.37 -25.65 12.56
CA LYS A 353 8.94 -26.33 11.37
C LYS A 353 9.70 -25.40 10.44
N LEU A 354 9.39 -24.10 10.48
CA LEU A 354 9.88 -23.11 9.55
C LEU A 354 10.40 -21.88 10.26
N ALA A 355 11.36 -21.20 9.63
CA ALA A 355 11.86 -19.91 10.08
C ALA A 355 12.08 -18.95 8.89
N PRO A 356 12.03 -17.62 9.13
CA PRO A 356 12.47 -16.64 8.15
C PRO A 356 13.91 -16.92 7.71
N GLY A 357 14.16 -16.78 6.39
CA GLY A 357 15.45 -17.07 5.78
C GLY A 357 15.55 -18.45 5.14
N TYR A 358 14.70 -19.40 5.50
CA TYR A 358 14.67 -20.71 4.83
C TYR A 358 14.40 -20.54 3.35
N THR A 359 14.97 -21.43 2.52
CA THR A 359 14.81 -21.42 1.07
C THR A 359 13.83 -22.51 0.66
N VAL A 360 12.81 -22.15 -0.10
CA VAL A 360 11.93 -23.12 -0.78
C VAL A 360 12.67 -23.63 -2.02
N ILE A 361 12.98 -24.89 -2.07
CA ILE A 361 13.84 -25.47 -3.11
C ILE A 361 13.12 -26.42 -4.08
N ALA A 362 11.97 -26.99 -3.69
CA ALA A 362 11.21 -27.86 -4.57
C ALA A 362 9.72 -27.91 -4.18
N PHE A 363 8.88 -28.22 -5.16
CA PHE A 363 7.47 -28.60 -5.01
C PHE A 363 7.28 -29.99 -5.62
N ASP A 364 6.74 -30.93 -4.84
CA ASP A 364 6.62 -32.36 -5.21
C ASP A 364 7.92 -32.93 -5.83
N GLY A 365 9.06 -32.57 -5.23
CA GLY A 365 10.39 -32.96 -5.68
C GLY A 365 10.88 -32.25 -6.96
N LYS A 366 10.10 -31.33 -7.56
CA LYS A 366 10.52 -30.53 -8.71
C LYS A 366 11.19 -29.24 -8.24
N PRO A 367 12.46 -28.99 -8.62
CA PRO A 367 13.23 -27.84 -8.17
C PRO A 367 12.59 -26.49 -8.54
N THR A 368 12.73 -25.49 -7.64
CA THR A 368 12.22 -24.13 -7.80
C THR A 368 13.05 -23.24 -8.73
N ASN A 369 14.23 -23.69 -9.16
CA ASN A 369 15.16 -22.93 -10.02
C ASN A 369 14.60 -22.54 -11.41
N LYS A 370 13.40 -23.02 -11.74
CA LYS A 370 12.67 -22.68 -12.97
C LYS A 370 11.42 -21.83 -12.71
N ILE A 371 11.20 -21.39 -11.45
CA ILE A 371 10.05 -20.56 -11.13
C ILE A 371 10.33 -19.14 -11.65
N PRO A 372 9.41 -18.52 -12.41
CA PRO A 372 9.58 -17.14 -12.84
C PRO A 372 9.79 -16.22 -11.64
N ILE A 373 10.81 -15.36 -11.71
CA ILE A 373 11.02 -14.29 -10.72
C ILE A 373 9.75 -13.44 -10.73
N GLY A 374 9.06 -13.34 -9.58
CA GLY A 374 7.82 -12.56 -9.51
C GLY A 374 6.62 -13.31 -8.91
N ILE A 375 6.80 -14.50 -8.34
CA ILE A 375 5.75 -15.16 -7.56
C ILE A 375 5.94 -14.81 -6.08
N PRO A 376 5.18 -13.84 -5.55
CA PRO A 376 5.35 -13.38 -4.17
C PRO A 376 4.62 -14.25 -3.17
N ASN A 377 3.58 -14.97 -3.62
CA ASN A 377 2.68 -15.72 -2.77
C ASN A 377 2.85 -17.20 -3.04
N ILE A 378 3.55 -17.88 -2.14
CA ILE A 378 3.77 -19.33 -2.20
C ILE A 378 2.43 -20.11 -2.20
N ASP A 379 1.42 -19.64 -1.47
CA ASP A 379 0.08 -20.22 -1.39
C ASP A 379 -0.61 -20.25 -2.75
N LEU A 380 -0.61 -19.12 -3.47
CA LEU A 380 -1.17 -19.06 -4.83
C LEU A 380 -0.43 -20.00 -5.78
N PHE A 381 0.90 -20.06 -5.66
CA PHE A 381 1.69 -20.95 -6.51
C PHE A 381 1.39 -22.42 -6.21
N ILE A 382 1.33 -22.82 -4.95
CA ILE A 382 0.96 -24.18 -4.53
C ILE A 382 -0.43 -24.54 -5.06
N GLY A 383 -1.42 -23.63 -4.94
CA GLY A 383 -2.76 -23.81 -5.47
C GLY A 383 -2.78 -23.99 -6.99
N MET A 384 -2.04 -23.18 -7.73
CA MET A 384 -1.95 -23.23 -9.18
C MET A 384 -1.36 -24.55 -9.69
N ILE A 385 -0.29 -25.05 -9.05
CA ILE A 385 0.37 -26.31 -9.44
C ILE A 385 -0.19 -27.55 -8.72
N LYS A 386 -1.11 -27.37 -7.76
CA LYS A 386 -1.70 -28.42 -6.91
C LYS A 386 -0.63 -29.26 -6.20
N ALA A 387 0.42 -28.61 -5.72
CA ALA A 387 1.50 -29.29 -4.99
C ALA A 387 0.99 -29.91 -3.70
N LYS A 388 1.49 -31.09 -3.36
CA LYS A 388 1.20 -31.80 -2.11
C LYS A 388 2.29 -31.62 -1.08
N THR A 389 3.53 -31.39 -1.52
CA THR A 389 4.69 -31.22 -0.66
C THR A 389 5.54 -30.04 -1.10
N VAL A 390 6.19 -29.42 -0.11
CA VAL A 390 7.17 -28.34 -0.28
C VAL A 390 8.46 -28.78 0.37
N THR A 391 9.59 -28.73 -0.35
CA THR A 391 10.91 -28.96 0.22
C THR A 391 11.54 -27.62 0.55
N VAL A 392 11.95 -27.45 1.79
CA VAL A 392 12.66 -26.27 2.27
C VAL A 392 14.07 -26.64 2.72
N ARG A 393 14.99 -25.68 2.64
CA ARG A 393 16.37 -25.77 3.13
C ARG A 393 16.58 -24.69 4.19
N ASP A 394 17.08 -25.09 5.37
CA ASP A 394 17.41 -24.17 6.46
C ASP A 394 18.76 -23.44 6.21
N ALA A 395 19.17 -22.63 7.19
CA ALA A 395 20.41 -21.85 7.11
C ALA A 395 21.67 -22.73 7.18
N GLU A 396 21.58 -23.90 7.78
CA GLU A 396 22.66 -24.91 7.91
C GLU A 396 22.75 -25.81 6.68
N GLY A 397 21.82 -25.65 5.70
CA GLY A 397 21.79 -26.44 4.48
C GLY A 397 21.01 -27.76 4.59
N LYS A 398 20.37 -28.04 5.73
CA LYS A 398 19.55 -29.22 5.93
C LYS A 398 18.21 -29.08 5.21
N GLU A 399 17.84 -30.10 4.48
CA GLU A 399 16.58 -30.15 3.74
C GLU A 399 15.50 -30.92 4.51
N GLN A 400 14.26 -30.42 4.42
CA GLN A 400 13.09 -31.11 4.94
C GLN A 400 11.92 -31.01 3.95
N VAL A 401 11.15 -32.09 3.86
CA VAL A 401 9.93 -32.15 3.05
C VAL A 401 8.73 -31.96 3.96
N LEU A 402 7.91 -30.97 3.67
CA LEU A 402 6.75 -30.59 4.46
C LEU A 402 5.46 -30.69 3.64
N PRO A 403 4.30 -30.95 4.26
CA PRO A 403 3.04 -30.91 3.56
C PRO A 403 2.75 -29.51 3.04
N ALA A 404 2.23 -29.39 1.83
CA ALA A 404 1.91 -28.12 1.23
C ALA A 404 0.82 -27.35 2.01
N THR A 405 -0.04 -28.06 2.74
CA THR A 405 -1.06 -27.46 3.64
C THR A 405 -0.48 -26.53 4.71
N LEU A 406 0.78 -26.75 5.11
CA LEU A 406 1.46 -25.86 6.06
C LEU A 406 1.71 -24.44 5.49
N PHE A 407 1.63 -24.28 4.19
CA PHE A 407 1.89 -23.03 3.48
C PHE A 407 0.62 -22.39 2.90
N LEU A 408 -0.50 -23.09 2.99
CA LEU A 408 -1.78 -22.62 2.46
C LEU A 408 -2.54 -21.83 3.52
N THR A 409 -3.31 -20.88 3.06
CA THR A 409 -4.31 -20.18 3.87
C THR A 409 -5.45 -21.13 4.25
N GLU A 410 -5.90 -21.03 5.50
CA GLU A 410 -7.13 -21.72 5.95
C GLU A 410 -8.38 -20.97 5.50
#